data_9fbf74313f7f8dd359a174e316d41736
#
_entry.id   9fbf74313f7f8dd359a174e316d41736
#
_cell.length_a   1.000
_cell.length_b   1.000
_cell.length_c   1.000
_cell.angle_alpha   90.00
_cell.angle_beta   90.00
_cell.angle_gamma   90.00
#
_symmetry.space_group_name_H-M   'P 1'
#
loop_
_entity.id
_entity.type
_entity.pdbx_description
1 polymer ?
#
loop_
_entity_poly.entity_id
_entity_poly.type
_entity_poly.pdbx_seq_one_letter_code
_entity_poly.pdbx_strand_id
1 'polypeptide(L)'
;MRIDLSQCGRTLTENAEFIRAAEKSGFQGAWVSEIAGLDAISSATVAALSLQQGRVGSAIFPMQTRDPLLLAMSAASLSQIAPGGFVLGLGTSTKIIIEGWHATDWGNSPLSLTRECVDLVRRFLDGERITSDIGRWKYNRAQLTVEPQHRVPIYLAALNDRMLELAG
;
A
#
# COMPACT_ATOMS: atom_id res chain seq x y z
N MET A 1 -22.12 -8.53 5.32
CA MET A 1 -21.50 -7.32 4.72
C MET A 1 -20.31 -6.94 5.57
N ARG A 2 -19.16 -6.64 4.98
CA ARG A 2 -17.96 -6.18 5.69
C ARG A 2 -17.90 -4.65 5.69
N ILE A 3 -17.63 -4.04 6.84
CA ILE A 3 -17.52 -2.59 6.98
C ILE A 3 -16.15 -2.30 7.60
N ASP A 4 -15.37 -1.46 6.94
CA ASP A 4 -14.05 -1.05 7.39
C ASP A 4 -14.01 0.48 7.59
N LEU A 5 -13.15 0.97 8.48
CA LEU A 5 -12.93 2.38 8.74
C LEU A 5 -11.91 2.95 7.75
N SER A 6 -12.18 4.12 7.16
CA SER A 6 -11.13 4.93 6.52
C SER A 6 -10.48 5.84 7.56
N GLN A 7 -9.18 6.10 7.40
CA GLN A 7 -8.43 7.01 8.27
C GLN A 7 -9.15 8.35 8.44
N CYS A 8 -9.35 8.80 9.68
CA CYS A 8 -10.12 10.00 9.99
C CYS A 8 -9.48 10.93 11.05
N GLY A 9 -8.46 10.50 11.76
CA GLY A 9 -7.75 11.31 12.75
C GLY A 9 -6.77 12.31 12.12
N ARG A 10 -6.53 13.41 12.83
CA ARG A 10 -5.51 14.42 12.46
C ARG A 10 -4.13 14.09 12.99
N THR A 11 -4.06 13.23 13.99
CA THR A 11 -2.83 12.72 14.58
C THR A 11 -2.82 11.19 14.61
N LEU A 12 -1.64 10.60 14.77
CA LEU A 12 -1.52 9.14 14.91
C LEU A 12 -2.22 8.62 16.17
N THR A 13 -2.23 9.41 17.23
CA THR A 13 -2.91 9.07 18.49
C THR A 13 -4.44 9.05 18.31
N GLU A 14 -5.01 10.09 17.69
CA GLU A 14 -6.44 10.12 17.36
C GLU A 14 -6.82 8.95 16.44
N ASN A 15 -6.01 8.63 15.43
CA ASN A 15 -6.25 7.46 14.59
C ASN A 15 -6.32 6.17 15.41
N ALA A 16 -5.40 5.97 16.35
CA ALA A 16 -5.40 4.81 17.22
C ALA A 16 -6.68 4.70 18.06
N GLU A 17 -7.18 5.82 18.58
CA GLU A 17 -8.42 5.88 19.36
C GLU A 17 -9.65 5.55 18.50
N PHE A 18 -9.76 6.18 17.33
CA PHE A 18 -10.85 5.91 16.38
C PHE A 18 -10.88 4.46 15.89
N ILE A 19 -9.71 3.89 15.58
CA ILE A 19 -9.59 2.50 15.11
C ILE A 19 -10.06 1.53 16.21
N ARG A 20 -9.62 1.73 17.46
CA ARG A 20 -10.07 0.89 18.60
C ARG A 20 -11.57 1.02 18.85
N ALA A 21 -12.12 2.24 18.75
CA ALA A 21 -13.55 2.48 18.90
C ALA A 21 -14.36 1.85 17.77
N ALA A 22 -13.88 1.96 16.52
CA ALA A 22 -14.52 1.36 15.37
C ALA A 22 -14.56 -0.17 15.45
N GLU A 23 -13.46 -0.81 15.82
CA GLU A 23 -13.42 -2.28 15.98
C GLU A 23 -14.41 -2.74 17.07
N LYS A 24 -14.48 -2.05 18.21
CA LYS A 24 -15.48 -2.32 19.25
C LYS A 24 -16.92 -2.15 18.75
N SER A 25 -17.13 -1.30 17.75
CA SER A 25 -18.45 -1.06 17.13
C SER A 25 -18.73 -2.02 15.95
N GLY A 26 -17.87 -3.02 15.71
CA GLY A 26 -18.07 -4.06 14.71
C GLY A 26 -17.43 -3.79 13.34
N PHE A 27 -16.61 -2.75 13.19
CA PHE A 27 -15.78 -2.56 11.99
C PHE A 27 -14.71 -3.63 11.94
N GLN A 28 -14.40 -4.12 10.72
CA GLN A 28 -13.56 -5.29 10.51
C GLN A 28 -12.18 -4.96 9.94
N GLY A 29 -11.85 -3.69 9.81
CA GLY A 29 -10.55 -3.24 9.33
C GLY A 29 -10.42 -1.73 9.28
N ALA A 30 -9.20 -1.28 9.00
CA ALA A 30 -8.84 0.12 8.85
C ALA A 30 -8.03 0.34 7.57
N TRP A 31 -8.37 1.40 6.84
CA TRP A 31 -7.70 1.79 5.60
C TRP A 31 -7.04 3.14 5.76
N VAL A 32 -5.78 3.22 5.35
CA VAL A 32 -4.97 4.45 5.39
C VAL A 32 -4.74 5.00 3.99
N SER A 33 -4.59 6.31 3.87
CA SER A 33 -4.31 7.00 2.61
C SER A 33 -3.06 7.86 2.71
N GLU A 34 -2.46 8.18 1.57
CA GLU A 34 -1.27 9.04 1.51
C GLU A 34 -1.48 10.15 0.48
N ILE A 35 -1.41 11.41 0.95
CA ILE A 35 -1.42 12.60 0.08
C ILE A 35 -0.34 13.58 0.57
N ALA A 36 -0.59 14.34 1.64
CA ALA A 36 0.32 15.31 2.24
C ALA A 36 0.00 15.51 3.74
N GLY A 37 -0.71 14.54 4.33
CA GLY A 37 -1.05 14.52 5.76
C GLY A 37 -0.13 13.59 6.53
N LEU A 38 -0.74 12.68 7.30
CA LEU A 38 0.01 11.66 8.02
C LEU A 38 0.65 10.68 7.02
N ASP A 39 1.90 10.31 7.25
CA ASP A 39 2.58 9.26 6.51
C ASP A 39 1.81 7.94 6.62
N ALA A 40 1.59 7.31 5.47
CA ALA A 40 0.70 6.16 5.42
C ALA A 40 1.30 4.90 6.04
N ILE A 41 2.62 4.70 6.03
CA ILE A 41 3.25 3.55 6.71
C ILE A 41 3.16 3.71 8.22
N SER A 42 3.43 4.92 8.73
CA SER A 42 3.26 5.23 10.15
C SER A 42 1.80 5.02 10.59
N SER A 43 0.85 5.49 9.77
CA SER A 43 -0.58 5.31 10.02
C SER A 43 -1.01 3.83 9.98
N ALA A 44 -0.52 3.05 9.00
CA ALA A 44 -0.81 1.63 8.90
C ALA A 44 -0.21 0.84 10.07
N THR A 45 1.00 1.21 10.53
CA THR A 45 1.62 0.61 11.71
C THR A 45 0.79 0.85 12.97
N VAL A 46 0.35 2.10 13.17
CA VAL A 46 -0.53 2.45 14.29
C VAL A 46 -1.87 1.70 14.20
N ALA A 47 -2.44 1.60 12.99
CA ALA A 47 -3.66 0.83 12.78
C ALA A 47 -3.48 -0.64 13.13
N ALA A 48 -2.41 -1.27 12.65
CA ALA A 48 -2.10 -2.67 12.91
C ALA A 48 -1.94 -2.96 14.42
N LEU A 49 -1.24 -2.09 15.13
CA LEU A 49 -1.02 -2.22 16.58
C LEU A 49 -2.27 -1.85 17.42
N SER A 50 -3.26 -1.18 16.83
CA SER A 50 -4.48 -0.78 17.52
C SER A 50 -5.62 -1.78 17.40
N LEU A 51 -5.61 -2.61 16.35
CA LEU A 51 -6.60 -3.65 16.10
C LEU A 51 -6.26 -4.94 16.87
N GLN A 52 -7.31 -5.69 17.22
CA GLN A 52 -7.19 -7.02 17.85
C GLN A 52 -7.38 -8.16 16.82
N GLN A 53 -8.23 -7.97 15.82
CA GLN A 53 -8.58 -8.97 14.82
C GLN A 53 -8.74 -8.39 13.41
N GLY A 54 -8.91 -7.08 13.29
CA GLY A 54 -9.17 -6.41 12.03
C GLY A 54 -7.99 -6.43 11.06
N ARG A 55 -8.28 -6.31 9.76
CA ARG A 55 -7.25 -6.15 8.74
C ARG A 55 -6.85 -4.68 8.59
N VAL A 56 -5.65 -4.45 8.08
CA VAL A 56 -5.20 -3.11 7.67
C VAL A 56 -5.02 -3.09 6.15
N GLY A 57 -5.33 -1.98 5.52
CA GLY A 57 -5.09 -1.79 4.09
C GLY A 57 -4.68 -0.36 3.75
N SER A 58 -4.02 -0.19 2.62
CA SER A 58 -3.79 1.12 2.03
C SER A 58 -4.82 1.45 0.95
N ALA A 59 -5.29 2.70 0.92
CA ALA A 59 -6.21 3.19 -0.10
C ALA A 59 -5.88 4.65 -0.48
N ILE A 60 -4.78 4.91 -1.12
CA ILE A 60 -3.77 3.98 -1.66
C ILE A 60 -2.36 4.44 -1.28
N PHE A 61 -1.33 3.59 -1.47
CA PHE A 61 0.04 4.06 -1.57
C PHE A 61 0.33 4.46 -3.02
N PRO A 62 0.83 5.69 -3.28
CA PRO A 62 1.24 6.08 -4.61
C PRO A 62 2.48 5.31 -5.06
N MET A 63 2.41 4.68 -6.23
CA MET A 63 3.52 3.90 -6.78
C MET A 63 4.74 4.74 -7.19
N GLN A 64 4.56 6.03 -7.37
CA GLN A 64 5.63 6.94 -7.77
C GLN A 64 6.52 7.40 -6.62
N THR A 65 5.98 7.42 -5.40
CA THR A 65 6.68 7.90 -4.20
C THR A 65 7.43 6.78 -3.47
N ARG A 66 7.15 5.52 -3.81
CA ARG A 66 7.77 4.33 -3.22
C ARG A 66 8.09 3.33 -4.32
N ASP A 67 9.34 2.90 -4.43
CA ASP A 67 9.72 1.87 -5.40
C ASP A 67 9.13 0.49 -5.01
N PRO A 68 9.04 -0.46 -5.97
CA PRO A 68 8.45 -1.77 -5.72
C PRO A 68 9.10 -2.58 -4.60
N LEU A 69 10.41 -2.47 -4.40
CA LEU A 69 11.08 -3.17 -3.29
C LEU A 69 10.66 -2.56 -1.95
N LEU A 70 10.62 -1.24 -1.84
CA LEU A 70 10.17 -0.56 -0.62
C LEU A 70 8.70 -0.84 -0.31
N LEU A 71 7.84 -0.94 -1.35
CA LEU A 71 6.44 -1.36 -1.20
C LEU A 71 6.34 -2.80 -0.68
N ALA A 72 7.15 -3.72 -1.21
CA ALA A 72 7.21 -5.10 -0.76
C ALA A 72 7.74 -5.21 0.69
N MET A 73 8.79 -4.46 1.04
CA MET A 73 9.31 -4.36 2.42
C MET A 73 8.22 -3.89 3.40
N SER A 74 7.51 -2.81 3.04
CA SER A 74 6.43 -2.27 3.85
C SER A 74 5.29 -3.28 4.03
N ALA A 75 4.88 -3.93 2.94
CA ALA A 75 3.82 -4.93 2.94
C ALA A 75 4.16 -6.16 3.78
N ALA A 76 5.38 -6.69 3.64
CA ALA A 76 5.87 -7.81 4.43
C ALA A 76 5.91 -7.46 5.92
N SER A 77 6.46 -6.28 6.28
CA SER A 77 6.54 -5.84 7.68
C SER A 77 5.15 -5.63 8.29
N LEU A 78 4.23 -4.98 7.58
CA LEU A 78 2.87 -4.76 8.05
C LEU A 78 2.07 -6.06 8.17
N SER A 79 2.34 -7.06 7.32
CA SER A 79 1.71 -8.38 7.42
C SER A 79 2.06 -9.12 8.71
N GLN A 80 3.21 -8.82 9.31
CA GLN A 80 3.67 -9.44 10.56
C GLN A 80 2.98 -8.90 11.80
N ILE A 81 2.47 -7.67 11.75
CA ILE A 81 1.86 -7.00 12.90
C ILE A 81 0.36 -6.76 12.77
N ALA A 82 -0.21 -6.87 11.56
CA ALA A 82 -1.65 -6.71 11.33
C ALA A 82 -2.40 -8.00 11.67
N PRO A 83 -3.23 -8.07 12.73
CA PRO A 83 -3.81 -9.31 13.22
C PRO A 83 -4.74 -9.98 12.21
N GLY A 84 -5.46 -9.21 11.40
CA GLY A 84 -6.30 -9.70 10.30
C GLY A 84 -5.62 -9.67 8.92
N GLY A 85 -4.29 -9.48 8.88
CA GLY A 85 -3.49 -9.36 7.68
C GLY A 85 -3.44 -7.94 7.11
N PHE A 86 -2.52 -7.74 6.16
CA PHE A 86 -2.35 -6.48 5.44
C PHE A 86 -2.78 -6.60 3.97
N VAL A 87 -3.42 -5.57 3.44
CA VAL A 87 -3.80 -5.43 2.02
C VAL A 87 -3.03 -4.25 1.42
N LEU A 88 -2.22 -4.51 0.42
CA LEU A 88 -1.47 -3.48 -0.29
C LEU A 88 -2.33 -2.85 -1.39
N GLY A 89 -2.94 -1.71 -1.09
CA GLY A 89 -3.67 -0.91 -2.08
C GLY A 89 -2.73 0.07 -2.78
N LEU A 90 -2.64 -0.02 -4.09
CA LEU A 90 -1.75 0.76 -4.96
C LEU A 90 -2.53 1.64 -5.93
N GLY A 91 -1.99 2.80 -6.24
CA GLY A 91 -2.55 3.71 -7.24
C GLY A 91 -1.53 4.71 -7.77
N THR A 92 -1.93 5.43 -8.83
CA THR A 92 -1.04 6.40 -9.50
C THR A 92 -1.19 7.82 -8.95
N SER A 93 -2.12 8.05 -8.00
CA SER A 93 -2.45 9.39 -7.54
C SER A 93 -2.77 10.35 -8.70
N THR A 94 -2.51 11.64 -8.56
CA THR A 94 -2.66 12.63 -9.64
C THR A 94 -1.33 13.30 -9.95
N LYS A 95 -1.18 13.78 -11.18
CA LYS A 95 0.03 14.46 -11.62
C LYS A 95 0.37 15.67 -10.75
N ILE A 96 -0.64 16.45 -10.34
CA ILE A 96 -0.46 17.61 -9.46
C ILE A 96 0.16 17.22 -8.12
N ILE A 97 -0.33 16.15 -7.50
CA ILE A 97 0.19 15.68 -6.21
C ILE A 97 1.60 15.12 -6.37
N ILE A 98 1.80 14.24 -7.35
CA ILE A 98 3.08 13.55 -7.53
C ILE A 98 4.20 14.51 -7.96
N GLU A 99 3.96 15.33 -8.98
CA GLU A 99 5.00 16.25 -9.47
C GLU A 99 5.09 17.53 -8.64
N GLY A 100 3.93 18.10 -8.26
CA GLY A 100 3.90 19.39 -7.57
C GLY A 100 4.19 19.32 -6.08
N TRP A 101 3.81 18.24 -5.40
CA TRP A 101 3.94 18.14 -3.94
C TRP A 101 5.01 17.14 -3.50
N HIS A 102 5.18 16.04 -4.22
CA HIS A 102 6.17 15.00 -3.91
C HIS A 102 7.46 15.13 -4.73
N ALA A 103 7.54 16.08 -5.66
CA ALA A 103 8.72 16.36 -6.49
C ALA A 103 9.30 15.11 -7.19
N THR A 104 8.42 14.21 -7.63
CA THR A 104 8.79 13.01 -8.38
C THR A 104 8.00 12.92 -9.69
N ASP A 105 8.54 12.22 -10.67
CA ASP A 105 7.91 12.05 -11.98
C ASP A 105 6.64 11.19 -11.90
N TRP A 106 5.51 11.69 -12.40
CA TRP A 106 4.26 10.95 -12.47
C TRP A 106 4.30 9.81 -13.49
N GLY A 107 5.12 9.98 -14.54
CA GLY A 107 5.27 9.00 -15.62
C GLY A 107 4.34 9.26 -16.80
N ASN A 108 4.72 8.71 -17.96
CA ASN A 108 4.00 8.93 -19.21
C ASN A 108 2.84 7.94 -19.45
N SER A 109 2.83 6.80 -18.75
CA SER A 109 1.84 5.75 -18.91
C SER A 109 1.46 5.13 -17.55
N PRO A 110 0.39 5.64 -16.90
CA PRO A 110 -0.09 5.09 -15.63
C PRO A 110 -0.37 3.59 -15.68
N LEU A 111 -0.93 3.11 -16.78
CA LEU A 111 -1.24 1.68 -16.95
C LEU A 111 0.02 0.80 -16.99
N SER A 112 1.04 1.23 -17.76
CA SER A 112 2.32 0.49 -17.83
C SER A 112 3.06 0.53 -16.50
N LEU A 113 3.06 1.69 -15.84
CA LEU A 113 3.63 1.87 -14.51
C LEU A 113 2.98 0.92 -13.49
N THR A 114 1.64 0.86 -13.48
CA THR A 114 0.90 -0.02 -12.57
C THR A 114 1.23 -1.49 -12.82
N ARG A 115 1.25 -1.92 -14.09
CA ARG A 115 1.58 -3.31 -14.46
C ARG A 115 2.99 -3.69 -14.01
N GLU A 116 3.97 -2.83 -14.30
CA GLU A 116 5.37 -3.04 -13.92
C GLU A 116 5.52 -3.07 -12.38
N CYS A 117 4.91 -2.13 -11.67
CA CYS A 117 4.98 -2.08 -10.21
C CYS A 117 4.39 -3.33 -9.56
N VAL A 118 3.22 -3.75 -9.99
CA VAL A 118 2.53 -4.93 -9.44
C VAL A 118 3.33 -6.21 -9.70
N ASP A 119 3.87 -6.37 -10.90
CA ASP A 119 4.73 -7.52 -11.24
C ASP A 119 5.94 -7.58 -10.31
N LEU A 120 6.68 -6.49 -10.21
CA LEU A 120 7.88 -6.41 -9.37
C LEU A 120 7.57 -6.62 -7.88
N VAL A 121 6.48 -6.02 -7.36
CA VAL A 121 6.06 -6.21 -5.96
C VAL A 121 5.72 -7.67 -5.68
N ARG A 122 4.97 -8.35 -6.57
CA ARG A 122 4.64 -9.77 -6.43
C ARG A 122 5.90 -10.63 -6.37
N ARG A 123 6.80 -10.44 -7.32
CA ARG A 123 8.07 -11.18 -7.41
C ARG A 123 8.96 -10.97 -6.17
N PHE A 124 9.03 -9.74 -5.65
CA PHE A 124 9.73 -9.48 -4.38
C PHE A 124 9.07 -10.18 -3.20
N LEU A 125 7.73 -10.13 -3.09
CA LEU A 125 6.99 -10.81 -2.02
C LEU A 125 7.11 -12.35 -2.10
N ASP A 126 7.33 -12.88 -3.30
CA ASP A 126 7.63 -14.31 -3.54
C ASP A 126 9.11 -14.67 -3.29
N GLY A 127 9.92 -13.70 -2.83
CA GLY A 127 11.34 -13.90 -2.47
C GLY A 127 12.30 -13.96 -3.65
N GLU A 128 11.86 -13.57 -4.85
CA GLU A 128 12.69 -13.59 -6.05
C GLU A 128 13.84 -12.59 -5.97
N ARG A 129 15.01 -12.99 -6.46
CA ARG A 129 16.14 -12.08 -6.68
C ARG A 129 16.04 -11.48 -8.08
N ILE A 130 15.82 -10.17 -8.15
CA ILE A 130 15.53 -9.47 -9.40
C ILE A 130 16.75 -8.71 -9.92
N THR A 131 17.06 -8.91 -11.19
CA THR A 131 17.92 -8.05 -12.00
C THR A 131 17.10 -7.57 -13.19
N SER A 132 16.95 -6.26 -13.35
CA SER A 132 16.20 -5.63 -14.44
C SER A 132 16.78 -4.25 -14.72
N ASP A 133 17.00 -3.93 -15.99
CA ASP A 133 17.40 -2.62 -16.49
C ASP A 133 16.34 -1.97 -17.40
N ILE A 134 15.17 -2.60 -17.49
CA ILE A 134 14.03 -2.20 -18.32
C ILE A 134 12.97 -1.54 -17.42
N GLY A 135 12.27 -0.55 -17.95
CA GLY A 135 11.19 0.15 -17.26
C GLY A 135 11.65 1.29 -16.38
N ARG A 136 10.78 1.68 -15.44
CA ARG A 136 11.04 2.79 -14.51
C ARG A 136 12.03 2.41 -13.43
N TRP A 137 11.91 1.19 -12.89
CA TRP A 137 12.72 0.72 -11.77
C TRP A 137 13.77 -0.28 -12.23
N LYS A 138 15.03 0.07 -11.98
CA LYS A 138 16.18 -0.75 -12.37
C LYS A 138 16.78 -1.39 -11.12
N TYR A 139 16.93 -2.70 -11.17
CA TYR A 139 17.44 -3.50 -10.06
C TYR A 139 18.67 -4.30 -10.48
N ASN A 140 19.62 -4.44 -9.57
CA ASN A 140 20.77 -5.31 -9.73
C ASN A 140 20.84 -6.29 -8.55
N ARG A 141 20.36 -7.51 -8.76
CA ARG A 141 20.31 -8.59 -7.75
C ARG A 141 19.57 -8.19 -6.46
N ALA A 142 18.59 -7.31 -6.57
CA ALA A 142 17.76 -6.92 -5.44
C ALA A 142 16.86 -8.08 -5.00
N GLN A 143 16.68 -8.24 -3.69
CA GLN A 143 15.86 -9.30 -3.12
C GLN A 143 15.24 -8.83 -1.81
N LEU A 144 13.99 -9.17 -1.56
CA LEU A 144 13.38 -9.03 -0.26
C LEU A 144 13.96 -10.12 0.67
N THR A 145 14.46 -9.70 1.84
CA THR A 145 15.07 -10.62 2.82
C THR A 145 14.16 -10.99 3.98
N VAL A 146 12.93 -10.48 3.96
CA VAL A 146 11.91 -10.71 4.98
C VAL A 146 10.70 -11.37 4.32
N GLU A 147 10.23 -12.48 4.86
CA GLU A 147 9.01 -13.13 4.37
C GLU A 147 7.77 -12.50 4.99
N PRO A 148 6.70 -12.26 4.20
CA PRO A 148 5.42 -11.86 4.76
C PRO A 148 4.84 -13.01 5.61
N GLN A 149 4.22 -12.69 6.75
CA GLN A 149 3.59 -13.70 7.61
C GLN A 149 2.37 -14.35 6.93
N HIS A 150 1.69 -13.60 6.07
CA HIS A 150 0.54 -14.05 5.29
C HIS A 150 0.67 -13.53 3.86
N ARG A 151 0.02 -14.22 2.90
CA ARG A 151 -0.10 -13.70 1.54
C ARG A 151 -0.68 -12.28 1.59
N VAL A 152 0.00 -11.31 0.98
CA VAL A 152 -0.43 -9.92 0.88
C VAL A 152 -1.26 -9.75 -0.39
N PRO A 153 -2.59 -9.53 -0.30
CA PRO A 153 -3.39 -9.16 -1.45
C PRO A 153 -2.98 -7.79 -1.97
N ILE A 154 -2.93 -7.63 -3.29
CA ILE A 154 -2.68 -6.34 -3.94
C ILE A 154 -4.00 -5.84 -4.53
N TYR A 155 -4.43 -4.65 -4.12
CA TYR A 155 -5.62 -3.97 -4.64
C TYR A 155 -5.18 -2.77 -5.47
N LEU A 156 -5.90 -2.50 -6.57
CA LEU A 156 -5.58 -1.40 -7.47
C LEU A 156 -6.68 -0.36 -7.48
N ALA A 157 -6.30 0.91 -7.39
CA ALA A 157 -7.21 2.02 -7.67
C ALA A 157 -7.43 2.12 -9.19
N ALA A 158 -8.66 1.92 -9.63
CA ALA A 158 -9.04 1.88 -11.03
C ALA A 158 -10.26 2.78 -11.28
N LEU A 159 -10.13 3.75 -12.19
CA LEU A 159 -11.19 4.73 -12.52
C LEU A 159 -11.59 4.68 -13.99
N ASN A 160 -10.93 3.86 -14.82
CA ASN A 160 -11.25 3.71 -16.24
C ASN A 160 -11.15 2.23 -16.66
N ASP A 161 -11.76 1.90 -17.80
CA ASP A 161 -11.92 0.51 -18.27
C ASP A 161 -10.61 -0.26 -18.32
N ARG A 162 -9.54 0.34 -18.90
CA ARG A 162 -8.24 -0.34 -19.00
C ARG A 162 -7.59 -0.62 -17.64
N MET A 163 -7.81 0.26 -16.66
CA MET A 163 -7.30 0.04 -15.31
C MET A 163 -8.17 -0.97 -14.56
N LEU A 164 -9.48 -0.98 -14.80
CA LEU A 164 -10.41 -1.99 -14.29
C LEU A 164 -10.07 -3.39 -14.84
N GLU A 165 -9.81 -3.51 -16.13
CA GLU A 165 -9.33 -4.76 -16.75
C GLU A 165 -8.01 -5.25 -16.15
N LEU A 166 -7.10 -4.34 -15.81
CA LEU A 166 -5.83 -4.70 -15.16
C LEU A 166 -6.04 -5.15 -13.70
N ALA A 167 -7.02 -4.59 -13.02
CA ALA A 167 -7.30 -4.87 -11.61
C ALA A 167 -8.05 -6.22 -11.41
N GLY A 168 -8.82 -6.68 -12.38
CA GLY A 168 -9.56 -7.95 -12.39
C GLY A 168 -8.75 -9.11 -12.87
#